data_48462f1d6f1ff1121b72985ce11baee2
#
_entry.id   48462f1d6f1ff1121b72985ce11baee2
#
_cell.length_a   1.000
_cell.length_b   1.000
_cell.length_c   1.000
_cell.angle_alpha   90.00
_cell.angle_beta   90.00
_cell.angle_gamma   90.00
#
_symmetry.space_group_name_H-M   'P 1'
#
loop_
_entity.id
_entity.type
_entity.pdbx_description
1 polymer ?
#
loop_
_entity_poly.entity_id
_entity_poly.type
_entity_poly.pdbx_seq_one_letter_code
_entity_poly.pdbx_strand_id
1 'polypeptide(L)'
;RWHTYHIVATGGHFLVRLDGKPVLDWKDLQPLGRGYIGLQYNEGSVAFRNIKLRPLGLAPLFNGKDLTGWRTFPGKESRFLVNPAGDLQILSGPGQLETEATFGDFVLQTEVFVDGDALNSGIFFRSIPGDFSNGYESQIHNGFEKGDRSRPSNAGTGAIFRRQTARRVLADYRIWFTKTIICEGPHMAVWVNGFQVTDWTDRRSPDPNPRRGRRLKAGTIILQGHDPTTNLRFRNMRVGEMKSRR
;
A
#
# COMPACT_ATOMS: atom_id res chain seq x y z
N ARG A 1 -9.76 1.38 -34.19
CA ARG A 1 -10.58 2.05 -33.17
C ARG A 1 -10.23 1.50 -31.78
N TRP A 2 -10.23 2.34 -30.72
CA TRP A 2 -10.07 1.91 -29.34
C TRP A 2 -11.41 1.50 -28.74
N HIS A 3 -11.37 0.39 -27.96
CA HIS A 3 -12.50 -0.12 -27.18
C HIS A 3 -12.09 -0.21 -25.71
N THR A 4 -13.06 -0.09 -24.79
CA THR A 4 -12.84 -0.19 -23.36
C THR A 4 -13.45 -1.49 -22.84
N TYR A 5 -12.59 -2.34 -22.28
CA TYR A 5 -13.02 -3.51 -21.51
C TYR A 5 -13.09 -3.18 -20.03
N HIS A 6 -14.17 -3.53 -19.36
CA HIS A 6 -14.29 -3.54 -17.92
C HIS A 6 -14.63 -4.96 -17.48
N ILE A 7 -13.70 -5.59 -16.78
CA ILE A 7 -13.80 -6.99 -16.35
C ILE A 7 -13.86 -7.01 -14.83
N VAL A 8 -14.89 -7.63 -14.25
CA VAL A 8 -14.99 -7.92 -12.82
C VAL A 8 -14.88 -9.43 -12.66
N ALA A 9 -13.89 -9.88 -11.86
CA ALA A 9 -13.70 -11.27 -11.50
C ALA A 9 -13.79 -11.41 -9.98
N THR A 10 -14.77 -12.19 -9.50
CA THR A 10 -14.99 -12.41 -8.06
C THR A 10 -15.22 -13.90 -7.83
N GLY A 11 -14.23 -14.59 -7.29
CA GLY A 11 -14.24 -16.05 -7.26
C GLY A 11 -14.30 -16.61 -8.68
N GLY A 12 -15.29 -17.43 -8.98
CA GLY A 12 -15.53 -17.95 -10.33
C GLY A 12 -16.53 -17.14 -11.16
N HIS A 13 -16.99 -15.98 -10.69
CA HIS A 13 -17.96 -15.15 -11.41
C HIS A 13 -17.25 -14.06 -12.21
N PHE A 14 -17.54 -14.00 -13.51
CA PHE A 14 -16.95 -13.08 -14.47
C PHE A 14 -18.03 -12.23 -15.12
N LEU A 15 -17.91 -10.91 -14.95
CA LEU A 15 -18.74 -9.92 -15.63
C LEU A 15 -17.87 -9.12 -16.57
N VAL A 16 -18.21 -9.07 -17.85
CA VAL A 16 -17.46 -8.29 -18.85
C VAL A 16 -18.36 -7.28 -19.51
N ARG A 17 -17.88 -6.06 -19.59
CA ARG A 17 -18.49 -4.98 -20.37
C ARG A 17 -17.53 -4.50 -21.45
N LEU A 18 -18.05 -4.30 -22.65
CA LEU A 18 -17.36 -3.69 -23.78
C LEU A 18 -18.03 -2.35 -24.10
N ASP A 19 -17.27 -1.28 -24.06
CA ASP A 19 -17.78 0.11 -24.24
C ASP A 19 -19.03 0.40 -23.38
N GLY A 20 -19.01 -0.08 -22.14
CA GLY A 20 -20.09 0.06 -21.15
C GLY A 20 -21.24 -0.94 -21.30
N LYS A 21 -21.35 -1.66 -22.41
CA LYS A 21 -22.42 -2.66 -22.65
C LYS A 21 -22.00 -4.02 -22.05
N PRO A 22 -22.88 -4.72 -21.31
CA PRO A 22 -22.59 -6.06 -20.82
C PRO A 22 -22.49 -7.03 -22.01
N VAL A 23 -21.42 -7.82 -22.06
CA VAL A 23 -21.16 -8.81 -23.11
C VAL A 23 -20.95 -10.21 -22.57
N LEU A 24 -20.69 -10.35 -21.27
CA LEU A 24 -20.56 -11.63 -20.59
C LEU A 24 -21.01 -11.50 -19.14
N ASP A 25 -21.82 -12.47 -18.70
CA ASP A 25 -22.12 -12.78 -17.29
C ASP A 25 -22.03 -14.30 -17.16
N TRP A 26 -20.94 -14.78 -16.55
CA TRP A 26 -20.65 -16.21 -16.52
C TRP A 26 -20.08 -16.65 -15.18
N LYS A 27 -20.52 -17.83 -14.72
CA LYS A 27 -20.03 -18.49 -13.52
C LYS A 27 -19.28 -19.75 -13.88
N ASP A 28 -18.01 -19.79 -13.50
CA ASP A 28 -17.21 -21.00 -13.53
C ASP A 28 -17.54 -21.85 -12.30
N LEU A 29 -17.98 -23.09 -12.53
CA LEU A 29 -18.31 -24.04 -11.46
C LEU A 29 -17.06 -24.68 -10.85
N GLN A 30 -15.91 -24.57 -11.52
CA GLN A 30 -14.62 -25.11 -11.08
C GLN A 30 -13.51 -24.07 -11.22
N PRO A 31 -13.59 -22.93 -10.52
CA PRO A 31 -12.67 -21.82 -10.72
C PRO A 31 -11.23 -22.21 -10.36
N LEU A 32 -10.30 -21.85 -11.23
CA LEU A 32 -8.86 -22.11 -11.05
C LEU A 32 -8.23 -21.33 -9.89
N GLY A 33 -8.97 -20.39 -9.27
CA GLY A 33 -8.47 -19.55 -8.18
C GLY A 33 -7.61 -18.41 -8.68
N ARG A 34 -6.41 -18.25 -8.13
CA ARG A 34 -5.49 -17.17 -8.49
C ARG A 34 -4.75 -17.47 -9.79
N GLY A 35 -4.57 -16.46 -10.62
CA GLY A 35 -3.81 -16.55 -11.86
C GLY A 35 -3.26 -15.20 -12.30
N TYR A 36 -2.69 -15.19 -13.49
CA TYR A 36 -2.16 -14.01 -14.13
C TYR A 36 -3.20 -13.40 -15.07
N ILE A 37 -3.09 -12.10 -15.30
CA ILE A 37 -3.82 -11.43 -16.38
C ILE A 37 -2.94 -11.52 -17.61
N GLY A 38 -3.44 -12.20 -18.66
CA GLY A 38 -2.78 -12.34 -19.94
C GLY A 38 -3.39 -11.41 -20.98
N LEU A 39 -2.54 -10.81 -21.81
CA LEU A 39 -2.94 -10.08 -23.01
C LEU A 39 -2.59 -10.94 -24.22
N GLN A 40 -3.59 -11.36 -24.96
CA GLN A 40 -3.41 -12.27 -26.08
C GLN A 40 -3.12 -11.49 -27.37
N TYR A 41 -2.14 -11.96 -28.11
CA TYR A 41 -1.92 -11.67 -29.52
C TYR A 41 -2.11 -12.97 -30.32
N ASN A 42 -2.98 -12.97 -31.29
CA ASN A 42 -3.18 -14.11 -32.20
C ASN A 42 -2.67 -13.77 -33.62
N GLU A 43 -3.30 -12.77 -34.24
CA GLU A 43 -2.94 -12.31 -35.58
C GLU A 43 -3.28 -10.83 -35.79
N GLY A 44 -2.77 -10.22 -36.85
CA GLY A 44 -3.04 -8.83 -37.20
C GLY A 44 -2.24 -7.84 -36.33
N SER A 45 -2.86 -6.73 -35.95
CA SER A 45 -2.25 -5.69 -35.10
C SER A 45 -3.17 -5.35 -33.95
N VAL A 46 -2.69 -5.53 -32.71
CA VAL A 46 -3.40 -5.20 -31.49
C VAL A 46 -2.53 -4.33 -30.59
N ALA A 47 -3.13 -3.36 -29.92
CA ALA A 47 -2.49 -2.52 -28.95
C ALA A 47 -3.34 -2.41 -27.68
N PHE A 48 -2.72 -2.36 -26.52
CA PHE A 48 -3.35 -2.20 -25.22
C PHE A 48 -2.84 -0.93 -24.54
N ARG A 49 -3.72 -0.20 -23.87
CA ARG A 49 -3.37 0.99 -23.09
C ARG A 49 -4.27 1.17 -21.88
N ASN A 50 -3.85 1.99 -20.93
CA ASN A 50 -4.64 2.34 -19.74
C ASN A 50 -5.10 1.12 -18.92
N ILE A 51 -4.24 0.10 -18.82
CA ILE A 51 -4.54 -1.12 -18.07
C ILE A 51 -4.52 -0.76 -16.58
N LYS A 52 -5.66 -0.90 -15.91
CA LYS A 52 -5.84 -0.57 -14.50
C LYS A 52 -6.43 -1.77 -13.76
N LEU A 53 -5.97 -2.00 -12.53
CA LEU A 53 -6.50 -3.01 -11.62
C LEU A 53 -7.05 -2.33 -10.37
N ARG A 54 -8.25 -2.73 -9.95
CA ARG A 54 -8.83 -2.33 -8.67
C ARG A 54 -9.08 -3.56 -7.82
N PRO A 55 -8.40 -3.70 -6.66
CA PRO A 55 -8.71 -4.76 -5.71
C PRO A 55 -10.17 -4.65 -5.22
N LEU A 56 -10.86 -5.77 -5.13
CA LEU A 56 -12.20 -5.89 -4.57
C LEU A 56 -12.13 -6.45 -3.15
N GLY A 57 -13.17 -6.20 -2.35
CA GLY A 57 -13.28 -6.77 -1.01
C GLY A 57 -12.35 -6.18 0.05
N LEU A 58 -11.76 -4.99 -0.20
CA LEU A 58 -11.01 -4.28 0.84
C LEU A 58 -11.98 -3.67 1.85
N ALA A 59 -11.84 -4.04 3.14
CA ALA A 59 -12.59 -3.47 4.25
C ALA A 59 -11.94 -2.18 4.77
N PRO A 60 -12.71 -1.23 5.33
CA PRO A 60 -12.15 -0.07 6.00
C PRO A 60 -11.22 -0.50 7.15
N LEU A 61 -10.00 0.03 7.17
CA LEU A 61 -9.04 -0.13 8.28
C LEU A 61 -9.12 1.06 9.25
N PHE A 62 -9.62 2.17 8.79
CA PHE A 62 -9.88 3.38 9.57
C PHE A 62 -11.32 3.84 9.32
N ASN A 63 -12.03 4.19 10.41
CA ASN A 63 -13.46 4.48 10.39
C ASN A 63 -13.81 5.93 10.03
N GLY A 64 -12.81 6.85 9.97
CA GLY A 64 -13.01 8.27 9.71
C GLY A 64 -13.64 9.08 10.85
N LYS A 65 -13.77 8.51 12.04
CA LYS A 65 -14.44 9.16 13.20
C LYS A 65 -13.55 9.25 14.43
N ASP A 66 -12.85 8.18 14.75
CA ASP A 66 -12.01 8.05 15.94
C ASP A 66 -10.89 7.02 15.71
N LEU A 67 -10.10 6.78 16.75
CA LEU A 67 -8.99 5.83 16.70
C LEU A 67 -9.36 4.42 17.16
N THR A 68 -10.63 4.04 17.14
CA THR A 68 -11.06 2.67 17.47
C THR A 68 -10.34 1.67 16.54
N GLY A 69 -9.76 0.61 17.14
CA GLY A 69 -8.93 -0.38 16.43
C GLY A 69 -7.47 0.01 16.26
N TRP A 70 -7.07 1.16 16.86
CA TRP A 70 -5.71 1.67 16.86
C TRP A 70 -5.24 1.97 18.28
N ARG A 71 -3.94 1.83 18.53
CA ARG A 71 -3.29 2.20 19.79
C ARG A 71 -2.06 3.06 19.55
N THR A 72 -1.83 4.02 20.42
CA THR A 72 -0.64 4.85 20.44
C THR A 72 0.48 4.17 21.21
N PHE A 73 1.72 4.42 20.84
CA PHE A 73 2.86 3.96 21.62
C PHE A 73 3.13 4.97 22.75
N PRO A 74 3.20 4.53 24.03
CA PRO A 74 3.33 5.43 25.17
C PRO A 74 4.68 6.13 25.22
N GLY A 75 4.73 7.30 25.85
CA GLY A 75 5.97 8.05 26.09
C GLY A 75 6.61 8.62 24.83
N LYS A 76 5.83 8.91 23.79
CA LYS A 76 6.27 9.51 22.53
C LYS A 76 5.52 10.82 22.24
N GLU A 77 6.12 11.66 21.41
CA GLU A 77 5.69 13.05 21.19
C GLU A 77 4.64 13.23 20.12
N SER A 78 4.43 12.22 19.26
CA SER A 78 3.42 12.32 18.18
C SER A 78 2.02 12.43 18.74
N ARG A 79 1.23 13.30 18.11
CA ARG A 79 -0.20 13.42 18.34
C ARG A 79 -0.95 12.81 17.17
N PHE A 80 -1.91 11.97 17.47
CA PHE A 80 -2.78 11.29 16.51
C PHE A 80 -4.21 11.75 16.77
N LEU A 81 -4.86 12.27 15.75
CA LEU A 81 -6.21 12.82 15.87
C LEU A 81 -6.99 12.59 14.57
N VAL A 82 -8.30 12.70 14.68
CA VAL A 82 -9.17 12.74 13.49
C VAL A 82 -9.60 14.19 13.31
N ASN A 83 -9.32 14.76 12.14
CA ASN A 83 -9.68 16.13 11.84
C ASN A 83 -11.19 16.25 11.47
N PRO A 84 -11.76 17.47 11.38
CA PRO A 84 -13.16 17.65 11.03
C PRO A 84 -13.57 17.10 9.65
N ALA A 85 -12.62 16.87 8.74
CA ALA A 85 -12.87 16.25 7.44
C ALA A 85 -12.90 14.70 7.51
N GLY A 86 -12.63 14.10 8.68
CA GLY A 86 -12.54 12.65 8.88
C GLY A 86 -11.20 12.05 8.48
N ASP A 87 -10.17 12.87 8.25
CA ASP A 87 -8.82 12.35 7.97
C ASP A 87 -8.11 12.03 9.31
N LEU A 88 -7.39 10.92 9.35
CA LEU A 88 -6.44 10.63 10.41
C LEU A 88 -5.21 11.51 10.23
N GLN A 89 -4.92 12.39 11.18
CA GLN A 89 -3.79 13.31 11.16
C GLN A 89 -2.73 12.90 12.18
N ILE A 90 -1.47 12.98 11.76
CA ILE A 90 -0.29 12.74 12.58
C ILE A 90 0.53 14.02 12.64
N LEU A 91 0.75 14.50 13.84
CA LEU A 91 1.54 15.71 14.10
C LEU A 91 2.68 15.38 15.03
N SER A 92 3.86 15.95 14.73
CA SER A 92 5.08 15.81 15.50
C SER A 92 5.60 14.36 15.57
N GLY A 93 6.73 14.15 16.20
CA GLY A 93 7.42 12.87 16.38
C GLY A 93 8.63 13.00 17.31
N PRO A 94 9.21 11.88 17.71
CA PRO A 94 8.88 10.51 17.27
C PRO A 94 7.61 9.95 17.90
N GLY A 95 6.93 9.02 17.15
CA GLY A 95 5.79 8.28 17.65
C GLY A 95 5.25 7.28 16.64
N GLN A 96 4.31 6.47 17.07
CA GLN A 96 3.62 5.52 16.18
C GLN A 96 2.18 5.32 16.61
N LEU A 97 1.32 5.14 15.61
CA LEU A 97 -0.04 4.66 15.74
C LEU A 97 -0.10 3.25 15.14
N GLU A 98 -0.49 2.28 15.94
CA GLU A 98 -0.43 0.87 15.60
C GLU A 98 -1.82 0.26 15.57
N THR A 99 -2.12 -0.59 14.58
CA THR A 99 -3.38 -1.36 14.56
C THR A 99 -3.43 -2.37 15.71
N GLU A 100 -4.59 -2.59 16.29
CA GLU A 100 -4.81 -3.71 17.23
C GLU A 100 -4.80 -5.06 16.48
N ALA A 101 -5.36 -5.08 15.27
CA ALA A 101 -5.37 -6.24 14.40
C ALA A 101 -3.98 -6.49 13.77
N THR A 102 -3.71 -7.75 13.42
CA THR A 102 -2.48 -8.18 12.74
C THR A 102 -2.79 -8.71 11.36
N PHE A 103 -1.88 -8.51 10.41
CA PHE A 103 -2.02 -8.87 9.01
C PHE A 103 -0.78 -9.67 8.55
N GLY A 104 -1.02 -10.78 7.87
CA GLY A 104 0.02 -11.63 7.27
C GLY A 104 0.26 -11.27 5.81
N ASP A 105 -0.50 -11.91 4.93
CA ASP A 105 -0.58 -11.58 3.52
C ASP A 105 -1.78 -10.66 3.29
N PHE A 106 -1.54 -9.49 2.70
CA PHE A 106 -2.58 -8.46 2.61
C PHE A 106 -2.37 -7.51 1.42
N VAL A 107 -3.45 -6.83 1.05
CA VAL A 107 -3.44 -5.60 0.25
C VAL A 107 -3.90 -4.45 1.14
N LEU A 108 -3.06 -3.43 1.30
CA LEU A 108 -3.41 -2.17 1.97
C LEU A 108 -3.47 -1.06 0.92
N GLN A 109 -4.55 -0.29 0.92
CA GLN A 109 -4.69 0.90 0.10
C GLN A 109 -5.07 2.08 0.97
N THR A 110 -4.42 3.22 0.74
CA THR A 110 -4.68 4.47 1.47
C THR A 110 -4.38 5.67 0.60
N GLU A 111 -5.03 6.79 0.88
CA GLU A 111 -4.60 8.10 0.41
C GLU A 111 -3.78 8.79 1.49
N VAL A 112 -2.71 9.45 1.08
CA VAL A 112 -1.76 10.13 1.96
C VAL A 112 -1.58 11.57 1.51
N PHE A 113 -1.54 12.49 2.47
CA PHE A 113 -1.20 13.89 2.26
C PHE A 113 -0.02 14.25 3.14
N VAL A 114 1.04 14.77 2.53
CA VAL A 114 2.27 15.18 3.22
C VAL A 114 2.34 16.69 3.26
N ASP A 115 2.15 17.28 4.44
CA ASP A 115 2.04 18.73 4.62
C ASP A 115 3.35 19.32 5.13
N GLY A 116 4.39 19.19 4.35
CA GLY A 116 5.71 19.75 4.64
C GLY A 116 6.76 19.27 3.64
N ASP A 117 7.71 20.16 3.33
CA ASP A 117 8.81 19.83 2.44
C ASP A 117 9.84 18.94 3.16
N ALA A 118 10.44 17.99 2.43
CA ALA A 118 11.41 17.02 2.94
C ALA A 118 10.93 16.18 4.14
N LEU A 119 9.64 16.19 4.43
CA LEU A 119 9.05 15.45 5.54
C LEU A 119 9.27 13.94 5.36
N ASN A 120 9.67 13.30 6.46
CA ASN A 120 9.91 11.86 6.53
C ASN A 120 8.85 11.16 7.37
N SER A 121 8.41 9.99 6.89
CA SER A 121 7.49 9.10 7.59
C SER A 121 7.49 7.72 6.91
N GLY A 122 6.68 6.80 7.42
CA GLY A 122 6.52 5.47 6.86
C GLY A 122 5.25 4.77 7.30
N ILE A 123 4.84 3.79 6.50
CA ILE A 123 3.85 2.80 6.90
C ILE A 123 4.62 1.50 7.16
N PHE A 124 4.65 1.08 8.42
CA PHE A 124 5.25 -0.20 8.77
C PHE A 124 4.21 -1.31 8.67
N PHE A 125 4.66 -2.51 8.37
CA PHE A 125 3.80 -3.67 8.29
C PHE A 125 4.54 -4.95 8.70
N ARG A 126 3.79 -6.00 9.02
CA ARG A 126 4.29 -7.18 9.71
C ARG A 126 5.14 -6.78 10.92
N SER A 127 4.75 -5.72 11.59
CA SER A 127 5.45 -5.21 12.76
C SER A 127 5.29 -6.15 13.94
N ILE A 128 6.26 -6.15 14.84
CA ILE A 128 6.16 -6.85 16.11
C ILE A 128 5.19 -6.06 17.00
N PRO A 129 4.05 -6.64 17.39
CA PRO A 129 3.06 -5.92 18.20
C PRO A 129 3.66 -5.35 19.49
N GLY A 130 3.44 -4.06 19.72
CA GLY A 130 3.94 -3.35 20.90
C GLY A 130 5.41 -2.93 20.85
N ASP A 131 6.15 -3.24 19.78
CA ASP A 131 7.52 -2.79 19.58
C ASP A 131 7.55 -1.48 18.78
N PHE A 132 8.45 -0.56 19.17
CA PHE A 132 8.58 0.72 18.49
C PHE A 132 9.29 0.56 17.14
N SER A 133 8.60 0.92 16.04
CA SER A 133 9.13 0.96 14.66
C SER A 133 9.82 -0.34 14.20
N ASN A 134 9.30 -1.49 14.63
CA ASN A 134 9.88 -2.81 14.37
C ASN A 134 9.05 -3.59 13.35
N GLY A 135 9.13 -3.19 12.08
CA GLY A 135 8.42 -3.78 10.95
C GLY A 135 9.23 -3.62 9.65
N TYR A 136 8.71 -4.15 8.53
CA TYR A 136 9.07 -3.64 7.21
C TYR A 136 8.46 -2.25 7.07
N GLU A 137 9.19 -1.37 6.44
CA GLU A 137 8.75 0.01 6.30
C GLU A 137 8.57 0.37 4.83
N SER A 138 7.36 0.74 4.46
CA SER A 138 7.11 1.39 3.19
C SER A 138 7.22 2.90 3.36
N GLN A 139 8.31 3.46 2.88
CA GLN A 139 8.73 4.85 3.04
C GLN A 139 7.70 5.87 2.55
N ILE A 140 7.65 7.02 3.21
CA ILE A 140 6.99 8.24 2.77
C ILE A 140 8.01 9.37 2.81
N HIS A 141 8.54 9.74 1.64
CA HIS A 141 9.43 10.87 1.44
C HIS A 141 9.37 11.29 -0.04
N ASN A 142 8.77 12.44 -0.33
CA ASN A 142 8.49 12.87 -1.70
C ASN A 142 9.64 13.66 -2.35
N GLY A 143 10.79 13.75 -1.70
CA GLY A 143 11.97 14.43 -2.21
C GLY A 143 12.72 13.62 -3.27
N PHE A 144 13.40 14.34 -4.17
CA PHE A 144 14.26 13.77 -5.19
C PHE A 144 15.42 14.72 -5.50
N GLU A 145 16.53 14.18 -6.03
CA GLU A 145 17.75 14.91 -6.24
C GLU A 145 17.78 15.64 -7.58
N LYS A 146 18.31 16.85 -7.62
CA LYS A 146 18.63 17.62 -8.84
C LYS A 146 17.47 17.70 -9.84
N GLY A 147 16.22 17.76 -9.37
CA GLY A 147 15.05 17.80 -10.23
C GLY A 147 14.69 16.47 -10.93
N ASP A 148 15.42 15.41 -10.68
CA ASP A 148 15.19 14.09 -11.31
C ASP A 148 14.41 13.16 -10.40
N ARG A 149 13.15 12.91 -10.74
CA ARG A 149 12.26 12.01 -9.98
C ARG A 149 12.71 10.53 -10.00
N SER A 150 13.61 10.12 -10.89
CA SER A 150 14.21 8.78 -10.89
C SER A 150 15.35 8.64 -9.87
N ARG A 151 15.67 9.71 -9.17
CA ARG A 151 16.68 9.77 -8.10
C ARG A 151 16.05 10.14 -6.75
N PRO A 152 15.29 9.24 -6.14
CA PRO A 152 14.62 9.52 -4.88
C PRO A 152 15.60 9.86 -3.75
N SER A 153 15.33 10.93 -2.99
CA SER A 153 15.97 11.17 -1.72
C SER A 153 15.40 10.23 -0.65
N ASN A 154 16.22 9.85 0.34
CA ASN A 154 15.80 9.02 1.48
C ASN A 154 14.97 7.78 1.04
N ALA A 155 15.43 7.08 0.02
CA ALA A 155 14.81 5.92 -0.62
C ALA A 155 13.49 6.21 -1.37
N GLY A 156 12.81 7.32 -1.10
CA GLY A 156 11.59 7.77 -1.78
C GLY A 156 10.30 7.05 -1.37
N THR A 157 9.19 7.75 -1.57
CA THR A 157 7.86 7.22 -1.27
C THR A 157 7.57 5.92 -2.00
N GLY A 158 7.21 4.89 -1.23
CA GLY A 158 6.93 3.54 -1.72
C GLY A 158 8.13 2.60 -1.69
N ALA A 159 9.33 3.05 -1.34
CA ALA A 159 10.46 2.14 -1.09
C ALA A 159 10.14 1.13 0.03
N ILE A 160 10.80 -0.01 0.03
CA ILE A 160 10.98 -0.83 1.23
C ILE A 160 12.29 -0.37 1.87
N PHE A 161 12.17 0.43 2.92
CA PHE A 161 13.29 1.18 3.49
C PHE A 161 14.46 0.28 3.89
N ARG A 162 15.67 0.69 3.50
CA ARG A 162 16.93 -0.08 3.65
C ARG A 162 16.94 -1.43 2.91
N ARG A 163 15.97 -1.70 2.01
CA ARG A 163 15.90 -2.93 1.21
C ARG A 163 15.88 -2.64 -0.28
N GLN A 164 14.94 -1.83 -0.71
CA GLN A 164 14.84 -1.41 -2.10
C GLN A 164 14.33 0.01 -2.20
N THR A 165 15.11 0.87 -2.83
CA THR A 165 14.74 2.24 -3.19
C THR A 165 13.58 2.22 -4.20
N ALA A 166 12.66 3.17 -4.10
CA ALA A 166 11.62 3.36 -5.08
C ALA A 166 12.23 3.73 -6.44
N ARG A 167 11.72 3.14 -7.52
CA ARG A 167 12.21 3.41 -8.87
C ARG A 167 12.06 4.87 -9.29
N ARG A 168 11.07 5.56 -8.71
CA ARG A 168 10.74 6.94 -9.03
C ARG A 168 9.88 7.56 -7.95
N VAL A 169 10.00 8.87 -7.73
CA VAL A 169 9.07 9.65 -6.91
C VAL A 169 7.87 10.06 -7.76
N LEU A 170 6.67 9.62 -7.37
CA LEU A 170 5.41 9.85 -8.07
C LEU A 170 4.39 10.62 -7.22
N ALA A 171 4.77 11.02 -6.03
CA ALA A 171 3.98 11.83 -5.13
C ALA A 171 4.60 13.22 -4.99
N ASP A 172 3.75 14.23 -4.73
CA ASP A 172 4.16 15.58 -4.43
C ASP A 172 3.74 15.95 -2.99
N TYR A 173 4.40 16.96 -2.43
CA TYR A 173 4.01 17.55 -1.16
C TYR A 173 2.71 18.36 -1.34
N ARG A 174 1.87 18.39 -0.31
CA ARG A 174 0.58 19.14 -0.28
C ARG A 174 -0.41 18.71 -1.35
N ILE A 175 -0.26 17.52 -1.90
CA ILE A 175 -1.18 16.88 -2.84
C ILE A 175 -1.49 15.48 -2.34
N TRP A 176 -2.77 15.10 -2.32
CA TRP A 176 -3.18 13.73 -2.02
C TRP A 176 -2.63 12.75 -3.05
N PHE A 177 -2.04 11.68 -2.62
CA PHE A 177 -1.63 10.56 -3.47
C PHE A 177 -2.11 9.23 -2.91
N THR A 178 -2.36 8.29 -3.79
CA THR A 178 -2.75 6.93 -3.43
C THR A 178 -1.52 6.07 -3.24
N LYS A 179 -1.48 5.31 -2.15
CA LYS A 179 -0.46 4.30 -1.88
C LYS A 179 -1.11 2.95 -1.72
N THR A 180 -0.62 1.95 -2.47
CA THR A 180 -1.06 0.55 -2.37
C THR A 180 0.14 -0.31 -2.01
N ILE A 181 0.03 -1.10 -0.95
CA ILE A 181 1.05 -2.06 -0.50
C ILE A 181 0.46 -3.44 -0.64
N ILE A 182 1.15 -4.32 -1.35
CA ILE A 182 0.84 -5.75 -1.41
C ILE A 182 1.97 -6.50 -0.73
N CYS A 183 1.61 -7.37 0.20
CA CYS A 183 2.53 -8.25 0.90
C CYS A 183 2.00 -9.68 0.78
N GLU A 184 2.74 -10.56 0.08
CA GLU A 184 2.38 -11.97 -0.12
C GLU A 184 3.60 -12.87 0.09
N GLY A 185 3.56 -13.71 1.11
CA GLY A 185 4.74 -14.47 1.50
C GLY A 185 5.96 -13.56 1.68
N PRO A 186 7.10 -13.85 1.07
CA PRO A 186 8.29 -12.99 1.12
C PRO A 186 8.24 -11.82 0.15
N HIS A 187 7.26 -11.75 -0.74
CA HIS A 187 7.17 -10.74 -1.80
C HIS A 187 6.39 -9.50 -1.32
N MET A 188 6.93 -8.34 -1.63
CA MET A 188 6.37 -7.03 -1.28
C MET A 188 6.42 -6.13 -2.49
N ALA A 189 5.31 -5.53 -2.84
CA ALA A 189 5.23 -4.59 -3.95
C ALA A 189 4.43 -3.35 -3.56
N VAL A 190 4.87 -2.19 -4.03
CA VAL A 190 4.24 -0.92 -3.70
C VAL A 190 3.94 -0.12 -4.96
N TRP A 191 2.74 0.43 -5.01
CA TRP A 191 2.28 1.37 -6.03
C TRP A 191 2.03 2.74 -5.42
N VAL A 192 2.39 3.77 -6.15
CA VAL A 192 2.07 5.17 -5.85
C VAL A 192 1.34 5.76 -7.06
N ASN A 193 0.15 6.33 -6.83
CA ASN A 193 -0.71 6.84 -7.89
C ASN A 193 -0.97 5.83 -9.03
N GLY A 194 -1.07 4.53 -8.67
CA GLY A 194 -1.32 3.45 -9.62
C GLY A 194 -0.10 2.94 -10.39
N PHE A 195 1.09 3.49 -10.17
CA PHE A 195 2.33 3.02 -10.78
C PHE A 195 3.19 2.24 -9.79
N GLN A 196 3.69 1.09 -10.19
CA GLN A 196 4.57 0.27 -9.35
C GLN A 196 5.94 0.94 -9.19
N VAL A 197 6.26 1.31 -7.97
CA VAL A 197 7.55 1.93 -7.63
C VAL A 197 8.53 0.96 -6.97
N THR A 198 8.03 -0.11 -6.39
CA THR A 198 8.84 -1.16 -5.72
C THR A 198 8.25 -2.53 -5.99
N ASP A 199 9.13 -3.49 -6.20
CA ASP A 199 8.86 -4.91 -6.39
C ASP A 199 10.04 -5.68 -5.81
N TRP A 200 9.88 -6.25 -4.61
CA TRP A 200 10.97 -6.84 -3.84
C TRP A 200 10.57 -8.13 -3.16
N THR A 201 11.45 -9.12 -3.24
CA THR A 201 11.31 -10.40 -2.52
C THR A 201 12.38 -10.51 -1.45
N ASP A 202 11.97 -10.69 -0.21
CA ASP A 202 12.90 -10.90 0.92
C ASP A 202 13.49 -12.30 0.88
N ARG A 203 14.74 -12.40 0.43
CA ARG A 203 15.50 -13.65 0.36
C ARG A 203 16.46 -13.84 1.54
N ARG A 204 16.40 -12.97 2.56
CA ARG A 204 17.22 -13.07 3.75
C ARG A 204 16.84 -14.30 4.57
N SER A 205 17.74 -14.75 5.43
CA SER A 205 17.43 -15.78 6.42
C SER A 205 16.26 -15.37 7.32
N PRO A 206 15.42 -16.31 7.77
CA PRO A 206 14.34 -16.01 8.70
C PRO A 206 14.85 -15.37 10.00
N ASP A 207 14.15 -14.36 10.46
CA ASP A 207 14.38 -13.71 11.76
C ASP A 207 13.03 -13.22 12.33
N PRO A 208 12.78 -13.35 13.63
CA PRO A 208 11.58 -12.79 14.25
C PRO A 208 11.47 -11.26 14.07
N ASN A 209 12.59 -10.56 13.94
CA ASN A 209 12.65 -9.13 13.70
C ASN A 209 12.87 -8.84 12.21
N PRO A 210 11.91 -8.22 11.50
CA PRO A 210 12.02 -7.92 10.07
C PRO A 210 13.11 -6.90 9.72
N ARG A 211 13.62 -6.18 10.72
CA ARG A 211 14.80 -5.32 10.55
C ARG A 211 16.08 -6.13 10.36
N ARG A 212 16.16 -7.36 10.89
CA ARG A 212 17.33 -8.25 10.81
C ARG A 212 17.21 -9.31 9.73
N GLY A 213 16.04 -9.91 9.54
CA GLY A 213 15.84 -10.97 8.57
C GLY A 213 14.43 -11.02 8.01
N ARG A 214 14.11 -12.13 7.33
CA ARG A 214 12.80 -12.35 6.73
C ARG A 214 11.79 -12.74 7.79
N ARG A 215 10.69 -11.98 7.88
CA ARG A 215 9.56 -12.28 8.74
C ARG A 215 8.31 -12.51 7.89
N LEU A 216 7.72 -13.71 7.98
CA LEU A 216 6.45 -14.07 7.32
C LEU A 216 5.26 -14.02 8.29
N LYS A 217 5.52 -14.06 9.61
CA LYS A 217 4.47 -14.02 10.63
C LYS A 217 3.65 -12.74 10.52
N ALA A 218 2.35 -12.85 10.67
CA ALA A 218 1.46 -11.70 10.77
C ALA A 218 1.93 -10.72 11.85
N GLY A 219 1.69 -9.46 11.62
CA GLY A 219 2.05 -8.37 12.53
C GLY A 219 1.18 -7.15 12.25
N THR A 220 1.36 -6.13 13.08
CA THR A 220 0.57 -4.91 13.00
C THR A 220 0.98 -4.01 11.84
N ILE A 221 0.08 -3.10 11.48
CA ILE A 221 0.38 -1.96 10.60
C ILE A 221 0.61 -0.74 11.50
N ILE A 222 1.68 0.00 11.22
CA ILE A 222 2.06 1.19 12.00
C ILE A 222 2.12 2.40 11.06
N LEU A 223 1.59 3.51 11.50
CA LEU A 223 1.77 4.83 10.91
C LEU A 223 2.77 5.61 11.77
N GLN A 224 3.84 6.10 11.16
CA GLN A 224 4.94 6.75 11.87
C GLN A 224 4.77 8.27 11.96
N GLY A 225 4.94 8.82 13.16
CA GLY A 225 5.43 10.17 13.34
C GLY A 225 6.94 10.11 13.49
N HIS A 226 7.68 10.68 12.55
CA HIS A 226 9.13 10.48 12.48
C HIS A 226 9.90 11.44 13.37
N ASP A 227 9.63 12.73 13.28
CA ASP A 227 10.35 13.82 13.94
C ASP A 227 9.42 15.01 14.21
N PRO A 228 9.88 16.07 14.90
CA PRO A 228 9.05 17.22 15.24
C PRO A 228 8.37 17.93 14.06
N THR A 229 8.89 17.76 12.83
CA THR A 229 8.31 18.37 11.63
C THR A 229 7.17 17.57 11.02
N THR A 230 6.90 16.36 11.52
CA THR A 230 5.86 15.48 11.00
C THR A 230 4.50 16.17 10.98
N ASN A 231 3.90 16.22 9.79
CA ASN A 231 2.52 16.65 9.54
C ASN A 231 1.97 15.87 8.34
N LEU A 232 1.19 14.85 8.63
CA LEU A 232 0.65 13.90 7.67
C LEU A 232 -0.84 13.71 7.88
N ARG A 233 -1.54 13.41 6.79
CA ARG A 233 -2.94 12.98 6.85
C ARG A 233 -3.14 11.72 6.04
N PHE A 234 -4.02 10.85 6.54
CA PHE A 234 -4.42 9.61 5.89
C PHE A 234 -5.93 9.54 5.80
N ARG A 235 -6.45 9.04 4.68
CA ARG A 235 -7.88 8.75 4.51
C ARG A 235 -8.11 7.57 3.58
N ASN A 236 -9.34 7.13 3.46
CA ASN A 236 -9.72 6.00 2.59
C ASN A 236 -8.85 4.76 2.81
N MET A 237 -8.41 4.56 4.06
CA MET A 237 -7.55 3.46 4.43
C MET A 237 -8.35 2.16 4.45
N ARG A 238 -7.96 1.20 3.61
CA ARG A 238 -8.64 -0.08 3.42
C ARG A 238 -7.64 -1.21 3.37
N VAL A 239 -8.00 -2.35 3.92
CA VAL A 239 -7.17 -3.56 3.91
C VAL A 239 -8.00 -4.77 3.53
N GLY A 240 -7.39 -5.71 2.82
CA GLY A 240 -7.93 -7.03 2.55
C GLY A 240 -6.87 -8.08 2.78
N GLU A 241 -7.19 -9.09 3.56
CA GLU A 241 -6.30 -10.23 3.74
C GLU A 241 -6.35 -11.12 2.50
N MET A 242 -5.19 -11.61 2.11
CA MET A 242 -5.05 -12.58 1.04
C MET A 242 -4.94 -13.97 1.67
N LYS A 243 -5.81 -14.88 1.24
CA LYS A 243 -5.67 -16.29 1.65
C LYS A 243 -4.32 -16.80 1.13
N SER A 244 -3.50 -17.34 2.02
CA SER A 244 -2.23 -17.97 1.63
C SER A 244 -2.49 -19.04 0.56
N ARG A 245 -1.59 -19.14 -0.42
CA ARG A 245 -1.56 -20.31 -1.31
C ARG A 245 -1.28 -21.54 -0.44
N ARG A 246 -2.24 -22.45 -0.38
CA ARG A 246 -2.00 -23.81 0.14
C ARG A 246 -1.25 -24.60 -0.90
#